data_acd48b4c0c462d23553945a60291c10a
#
_entry.id   acd48b4c0c462d23553945a60291c10a
#
_cell.length_a   1.000
_cell.length_b   1.000
_cell.length_c   1.000
_cell.angle_alpha   90.00
_cell.angle_beta   90.00
_cell.angle_gamma   90.00
#
_symmetry.space_group_name_H-M   'P 1'
#
loop_
_entity.id
_entity.type
_entity.pdbx_description
1 polymer ?
#
loop_
_entity_poly.entity_id
_entity_poly.type
_entity_poly.pdbx_seq_one_letter_code
_entity_poly.pdbx_strand_id
1 'polypeptide(L)'
;MRQKVLYMILVACLLLANASDGFAKSRKKAEDPEITKLKGKIENVMQKVDAQPDWLYSRLQMFWNTHASDVFVNGETFAKVGGERAPEPTVKYNGTRGTASQYNRPRLEDMIPFDDDELGNVTYVSKASGKMEKTSPAKTGCNIASVNRQIMGIARDAARIYAATGDMRYGKMAAKVFDVYMKGIAYRNVPTDLNHGHQQTLVGMTTFEVIHEDIINELTQMYPLIRNLVKESQPIIEMGFKKWAENIIANGVPHNNWDLFQADFIVKIALILQDNQAYADGKGKQYYLDYVVNQNSIRQWSLNKLIDFGFDQKAKTWYESPGYSTTVLGTICDFANMLDEKAGIDMFKQRPILIDGVKTSAEYLFPNRMIAGFGDTHPNYLNQGGINNILKYAIRHKNKSLISDMNLFKSAVASDAPVSEIEKYTSTMFYAPNVSWIAMRTGMDKQHDLMASINASLGNHAHANGISLELYGKGYVLGPDAGIGKNLYSGLDYLEYYSQMPAHNTVVVDGVSSYPVMMSQHAFKVVASSPEVSAEKPTSKKLSEQKEKMTYATVSFLEPETQAEQQRTTAIVKTSDK
;
A
#
# COMPACT_ATOMS: atom_id res chain seq x y z
N MET A 1 -17.23 18.73 74.09
CA MET A 1 -16.19 19.71 73.66
C MET A 1 -15.27 19.17 72.55
N ARG A 2 -14.84 17.92 72.59
CA ARG A 2 -13.92 17.31 71.58
C ARG A 2 -14.49 17.21 70.15
N GLN A 3 -15.78 16.97 69.96
CA GLN A 3 -16.39 16.87 68.61
C GLN A 3 -16.55 18.21 67.88
N LYS A 4 -16.75 19.33 68.62
CA LYS A 4 -16.84 20.68 68.01
C LYS A 4 -15.49 21.20 67.52
N VAL A 5 -14.39 20.80 68.19
CA VAL A 5 -13.04 21.19 67.78
C VAL A 5 -12.61 20.43 66.52
N LEU A 6 -13.02 19.16 66.39
CA LEU A 6 -12.71 18.34 65.19
C LEU A 6 -13.45 18.88 63.95
N TYR A 7 -14.69 19.36 64.14
CA TYR A 7 -15.48 19.95 63.03
C TYR A 7 -14.93 21.31 62.56
N MET A 8 -14.43 22.11 63.49
CA MET A 8 -13.78 23.38 63.16
C MET A 8 -12.43 23.19 62.47
N ILE A 9 -11.66 22.15 62.79
CA ILE A 9 -10.41 21.81 62.11
C ILE A 9 -10.68 21.27 60.71
N LEU A 10 -11.72 20.45 60.51
CA LEU A 10 -12.12 19.95 59.18
C LEU A 10 -12.62 21.07 58.26
N VAL A 11 -13.39 22.03 58.80
CA VAL A 11 -13.87 23.18 58.03
C VAL A 11 -12.72 24.16 57.71
N ALA A 12 -11.78 24.36 58.64
CA ALA A 12 -10.58 25.15 58.36
C ALA A 12 -9.65 24.53 57.33
N CYS A 13 -9.50 23.19 57.33
CA CYS A 13 -8.75 22.47 56.30
C CYS A 13 -9.44 22.52 54.93
N LEU A 14 -10.78 22.47 54.88
CA LEU A 14 -11.54 22.63 53.63
C LEU A 14 -11.51 24.07 53.09
N LEU A 15 -11.45 25.07 53.94
CA LEU A 15 -11.33 26.49 53.55
C LEU A 15 -9.89 26.85 53.13
N LEU A 16 -8.88 26.18 53.69
CA LEU A 16 -7.47 26.34 53.26
C LEU A 16 -7.19 25.58 51.98
N ALA A 17 -7.87 24.44 51.70
CA ALA A 17 -7.77 23.74 50.42
C ALA A 17 -8.42 24.55 49.28
N ASN A 18 -9.49 25.30 49.55
CA ASN A 18 -10.12 26.17 48.54
C ASN A 18 -9.43 27.57 48.39
N ALA A 19 -8.53 27.92 49.28
CA ALA A 19 -7.77 29.19 49.17
C ALA A 19 -6.39 28.98 48.45
N SER A 20 -5.95 27.75 48.29
CA SER A 20 -4.73 27.45 47.53
C SER A 20 -4.93 27.31 46.03
N ASP A 21 -6.18 27.20 45.54
CA ASP A 21 -6.49 27.13 44.11
C ASP A 21 -6.53 28.52 43.42
N GLY A 22 -6.37 29.60 44.13
CA GLY A 22 -6.41 30.97 43.61
C GLY A 22 -5.07 31.51 43.06
N PHE A 23 -3.97 30.78 43.19
CA PHE A 23 -2.64 31.21 42.72
C PHE A 23 -1.86 30.11 41.97
N ALA A 24 -2.54 29.14 41.39
CA ALA A 24 -1.93 28.38 40.31
C ALA A 24 -1.85 29.30 39.08
N LYS A 25 -0.75 30.05 38.96
CA LYS A 25 -0.31 30.58 37.67
C LYS A 25 -0.40 29.42 36.70
N SER A 26 -1.38 29.43 35.79
CA SER A 26 -1.46 28.56 34.64
C SER A 26 -0.11 28.65 33.93
N ARG A 27 0.81 27.73 34.26
CA ARG A 27 1.94 27.45 33.37
C ARG A 27 1.27 27.03 32.08
N LYS A 28 1.25 27.91 31.06
CA LYS A 28 0.94 27.53 29.69
C LYS A 28 1.80 26.30 29.42
N LYS A 29 1.15 25.16 29.36
CA LYS A 29 1.83 23.92 28.95
C LYS A 29 2.49 24.26 27.63
N ALA A 30 3.79 24.06 27.51
CA ALA A 30 4.48 24.30 26.24
C ALA A 30 3.70 23.57 25.14
N GLU A 31 3.41 24.27 24.07
CA GLU A 31 2.67 23.69 22.96
C GLU A 31 3.48 22.51 22.41
N ASP A 32 2.79 21.43 22.04
CA ASP A 32 3.42 20.25 21.45
C ASP A 32 4.25 20.69 20.23
N PRO A 33 5.55 20.35 20.17
CA PRO A 33 6.42 20.71 19.03
C PRO A 33 5.84 20.29 17.67
N GLU A 34 5.11 19.18 17.63
CA GLU A 34 4.44 18.72 16.41
C GLU A 34 3.32 19.70 16.00
N ILE A 35 2.52 20.15 16.94
CA ILE A 35 1.44 21.13 16.67
C ILE A 35 2.03 22.47 16.23
N THR A 36 3.11 22.92 16.85
CA THR A 36 3.82 24.15 16.43
C THR A 36 4.33 24.02 14.99
N LYS A 37 4.89 22.86 14.63
CA LYS A 37 5.34 22.58 13.26
C LYS A 37 4.18 22.57 12.26
N LEU A 38 3.03 21.96 12.62
CA LEU A 38 1.84 21.96 11.77
C LEU A 38 1.31 23.38 11.55
N LYS A 39 1.24 24.21 12.59
CA LYS A 39 0.83 25.62 12.47
C LYS A 39 1.72 26.36 11.47
N GLY A 40 3.04 26.26 11.62
CA GLY A 40 3.97 26.89 10.68
C GLY A 40 3.80 26.41 9.23
N LYS A 41 3.51 25.12 9.03
CA LYS A 41 3.30 24.52 7.71
C LYS A 41 2.11 25.12 6.96
N ILE A 42 1.00 25.41 7.65
CA ILE A 42 -0.25 25.86 7.01
C ILE A 42 -0.55 27.35 7.24
N GLU A 43 0.33 28.10 7.91
CA GLU A 43 0.08 29.50 8.28
C GLU A 43 -0.22 30.39 7.08
N ASN A 44 0.52 30.23 5.97
CA ASN A 44 0.28 31.00 4.75
C ASN A 44 -1.13 30.76 4.17
N VAL A 45 -1.62 29.52 4.26
CA VAL A 45 -2.98 29.18 3.82
C VAL A 45 -4.00 29.76 4.79
N MET A 46 -3.74 29.70 6.10
CA MET A 46 -4.63 30.25 7.11
C MET A 46 -4.81 31.75 6.95
N GLN A 47 -3.74 32.49 6.66
CA GLN A 47 -3.82 33.94 6.38
C GLN A 47 -4.71 34.25 5.17
N LYS A 48 -4.65 33.41 4.13
CA LYS A 48 -5.52 33.57 2.95
C LYS A 48 -6.97 33.25 3.26
N VAL A 49 -7.22 32.20 4.05
CA VAL A 49 -8.57 31.84 4.51
C VAL A 49 -9.16 32.90 5.44
N ASP A 50 -8.34 33.53 6.29
CA ASP A 50 -8.81 34.65 7.14
C ASP A 50 -9.22 35.85 6.30
N ALA A 51 -8.49 36.13 5.23
CA ALA A 51 -8.82 37.23 4.31
C ALA A 51 -10.01 36.88 3.39
N GLN A 52 -10.12 35.61 2.98
CA GLN A 52 -11.18 35.12 2.11
C GLN A 52 -11.60 33.70 2.59
N PRO A 53 -12.71 33.58 3.34
CA PRO A 53 -13.10 32.30 3.97
C PRO A 53 -13.28 31.12 3.03
N ASP A 54 -13.60 31.35 1.77
CA ASP A 54 -13.76 30.30 0.75
C ASP A 54 -12.47 29.99 -0.03
N TRP A 55 -11.37 30.67 0.26
CA TRP A 55 -10.14 30.59 -0.53
C TRP A 55 -9.65 29.14 -0.76
N LEU A 56 -9.75 28.27 0.24
CA LEU A 56 -9.26 26.90 0.13
C LEU A 56 -10.28 25.96 -0.53
N TYR A 57 -11.51 25.93 -0.02
CA TYR A 57 -12.50 24.98 -0.55
C TYR A 57 -13.03 25.35 -1.95
N SER A 58 -12.97 26.62 -2.34
CA SER A 58 -13.32 27.04 -3.69
C SER A 58 -12.37 26.50 -4.79
N ARG A 59 -11.20 25.96 -4.38
CA ARG A 59 -10.20 25.36 -5.26
C ARG A 59 -10.29 23.84 -5.36
N LEU A 60 -11.25 23.22 -4.67
CA LEU A 60 -11.55 21.81 -4.85
C LEU A 60 -11.95 21.56 -6.31
N GLN A 61 -11.33 20.61 -6.95
CA GLN A 61 -11.55 20.28 -8.34
C GLN A 61 -12.59 19.17 -8.46
N MET A 62 -13.85 19.50 -8.23
CA MET A 62 -14.96 18.54 -8.29
C MET A 62 -16.08 19.10 -9.15
N PHE A 63 -16.55 18.31 -10.07
CA PHE A 63 -17.57 18.69 -11.03
C PHE A 63 -18.99 18.21 -10.64
N TRP A 64 -19.29 18.16 -9.36
CA TRP A 64 -20.59 17.67 -8.89
C TRP A 64 -21.78 18.57 -9.22
N ASN A 65 -21.53 19.82 -9.60
CA ASN A 65 -22.58 20.74 -10.01
C ASN A 65 -22.77 20.79 -11.53
N THR A 66 -21.90 20.20 -12.31
CA THR A 66 -22.02 20.25 -13.76
C THR A 66 -23.09 19.29 -14.29
N HIS A 67 -23.75 19.70 -15.36
CA HIS A 67 -24.78 18.92 -16.03
C HIS A 67 -24.33 18.35 -17.39
N ALA A 68 -23.04 18.35 -17.67
CA ALA A 68 -22.49 17.78 -18.89
C ALA A 68 -22.83 16.28 -19.01
N SER A 69 -23.26 15.85 -20.21
CA SER A 69 -23.74 14.50 -20.42
C SER A 69 -22.66 13.46 -20.63
N ASP A 70 -21.44 13.88 -20.88
CA ASP A 70 -20.32 13.01 -21.18
C ASP A 70 -19.07 13.39 -20.38
N VAL A 71 -18.20 12.42 -20.23
CA VAL A 71 -16.94 12.55 -19.51
C VAL A 71 -15.83 12.01 -20.35
N PHE A 72 -14.73 12.73 -20.38
CA PHE A 72 -13.55 12.34 -21.11
C PHE A 72 -12.55 11.61 -20.19
N VAL A 73 -12.33 10.33 -20.43
CA VAL A 73 -11.44 9.47 -19.62
C VAL A 73 -10.44 8.79 -20.54
N ASN A 74 -9.16 8.88 -20.21
CA ASN A 74 -8.08 8.22 -20.96
C ASN A 74 -8.09 8.49 -22.48
N GLY A 75 -8.55 9.67 -22.87
CA GLY A 75 -8.68 10.02 -24.28
C GLY A 75 -9.98 9.56 -24.93
N GLU A 76 -10.88 8.92 -24.19
CA GLU A 76 -12.18 8.46 -24.66
C GLU A 76 -13.32 9.22 -23.98
N THR A 77 -14.45 9.34 -24.66
CA THR A 77 -15.65 9.97 -24.11
C THR A 77 -16.63 8.90 -23.65
N PHE A 78 -17.08 8.99 -22.40
CA PHE A 78 -18.05 8.09 -21.81
C PHE A 78 -19.36 8.83 -21.56
N ALA A 79 -20.46 8.18 -21.90
CA ALA A 79 -21.79 8.64 -21.53
C ALA A 79 -21.92 8.62 -20.01
N LYS A 80 -22.45 9.70 -19.45
CA LYS A 80 -22.59 9.90 -18.03
C LYS A 80 -23.99 9.56 -17.56
N VAL A 81 -24.08 8.73 -16.53
CA VAL A 81 -25.36 8.38 -15.91
C VAL A 81 -25.81 9.51 -14.98
N GLY A 82 -27.09 9.92 -15.08
CA GLY A 82 -27.66 10.95 -14.20
C GLY A 82 -27.39 12.39 -14.62
N GLY A 83 -26.78 12.63 -15.77
CA GLY A 83 -26.50 13.99 -16.27
C GLY A 83 -25.40 14.74 -15.52
N GLU A 84 -24.71 14.09 -14.59
CA GLU A 84 -23.62 14.69 -13.80
C GLU A 84 -22.27 14.40 -14.43
N ARG A 85 -21.32 15.27 -14.21
CA ARG A 85 -19.98 15.14 -14.74
C ARG A 85 -18.99 14.61 -13.71
N ALA A 86 -18.20 13.66 -14.12
CA ALA A 86 -17.10 13.17 -13.31
C ALA A 86 -15.99 14.24 -13.15
N PRO A 87 -15.30 14.33 -12.00
CA PRO A 87 -14.25 15.33 -11.81
C PRO A 87 -13.08 15.13 -12.74
N GLU A 88 -12.87 13.94 -13.30
CA GLU A 88 -11.72 13.76 -14.12
C GLU A 88 -11.53 12.39 -14.73
N PRO A 89 -10.63 12.25 -15.68
CA PRO A 89 -9.64 11.23 -15.70
C PRO A 89 -8.33 11.77 -15.15
N THR A 90 -7.85 11.20 -14.09
CA THR A 90 -6.59 11.64 -13.51
C THR A 90 -5.41 11.00 -14.16
N VAL A 91 -5.57 9.83 -14.75
CA VAL A 91 -4.47 9.05 -15.28
C VAL A 91 -4.90 8.38 -16.56
N LYS A 92 -4.07 8.55 -17.56
CA LYS A 92 -4.23 7.87 -18.82
C LYS A 92 -3.54 6.52 -18.74
N TYR A 93 -4.31 5.44 -18.58
CA TYR A 93 -3.79 4.09 -18.64
C TYR A 93 -3.86 3.55 -20.07
N ASN A 94 -2.82 3.76 -20.77
CA ASN A 94 -2.51 3.04 -22.01
C ASN A 94 -1.23 2.21 -21.82
N GLY A 95 -1.11 1.55 -20.69
CA GLY A 95 0.08 0.82 -20.30
C GLY A 95 1.17 1.65 -19.63
N THR A 96 0.97 2.96 -19.41
CA THR A 96 2.04 3.82 -18.89
C THR A 96 1.57 4.63 -17.68
N ARG A 97 1.83 4.14 -16.48
CA ARG A 97 1.62 4.88 -15.22
C ARG A 97 2.43 6.19 -15.13
N GLY A 98 3.46 6.34 -15.95
CA GLY A 98 4.34 7.51 -15.94
C GLY A 98 3.71 8.80 -16.43
N THR A 99 2.60 8.75 -17.14
CA THR A 99 1.98 9.94 -17.75
C THR A 99 1.41 10.92 -16.72
N ALA A 100 1.04 10.46 -15.52
CA ALA A 100 0.59 11.36 -14.44
C ALA A 100 1.66 12.39 -14.05
N SER A 101 2.94 12.06 -14.16
CA SER A 101 4.04 12.98 -13.88
C SER A 101 4.21 14.09 -14.93
N GLN A 102 3.68 13.89 -16.13
CA GLN A 102 3.72 14.84 -17.22
C GLN A 102 2.64 15.91 -17.09
N TYR A 103 1.65 15.68 -16.25
CA TYR A 103 0.55 16.61 -16.04
C TYR A 103 1.00 17.83 -15.24
N ASN A 104 0.59 18.99 -15.71
CA ASN A 104 0.82 20.23 -14.98
C ASN A 104 0.09 20.18 -13.63
N ARG A 105 0.81 20.50 -12.56
CA ARG A 105 0.25 20.62 -11.21
C ARG A 105 0.32 22.09 -10.80
N PRO A 106 -0.71 22.89 -11.06
CA PRO A 106 -0.70 24.28 -10.66
C PRO A 106 -0.61 24.37 -9.13
N ARG A 107 0.11 25.38 -8.64
CA ARG A 107 0.09 25.70 -7.22
C ARG A 107 -1.29 26.23 -6.85
N LEU A 108 -1.72 26.00 -5.61
CA LEU A 108 -3.03 26.50 -5.14
C LEU A 108 -3.17 28.01 -5.30
N GLU A 109 -2.07 28.75 -5.15
CA GLU A 109 -2.02 30.20 -5.35
C GLU A 109 -2.29 30.63 -6.79
N ASP A 110 -1.90 29.80 -7.74
CA ASP A 110 -2.06 30.08 -9.18
C ASP A 110 -3.44 29.67 -9.70
N MET A 111 -4.22 28.96 -8.88
CA MET A 111 -5.57 28.52 -9.26
C MET A 111 -6.58 29.57 -8.92
N ILE A 112 -7.51 29.81 -9.83
CA ILE A 112 -8.75 30.52 -9.52
C ILE A 112 -9.74 29.56 -8.86
N PRO A 113 -10.74 30.08 -8.13
CA PRO A 113 -11.83 29.26 -7.64
C PRO A 113 -12.45 28.43 -8.78
N PHE A 114 -12.83 27.20 -8.43
CA PHE A 114 -13.50 26.31 -9.39
C PHE A 114 -14.77 27.00 -9.92
N ASP A 115 -14.86 27.09 -11.23
CA ASP A 115 -16.01 27.59 -11.94
C ASP A 115 -16.80 26.41 -12.49
N ASP A 116 -18.04 26.29 -12.08
CA ASP A 116 -18.93 25.21 -12.50
C ASP A 116 -19.41 25.48 -13.93
N ASP A 117 -18.58 25.24 -14.91
CA ASP A 117 -19.00 25.31 -16.30
C ASP A 117 -19.55 23.97 -16.81
N GLU A 118 -20.38 24.03 -17.83
CA GLU A 118 -21.06 22.87 -18.42
C GLU A 118 -20.08 21.82 -18.96
N LEU A 119 -18.87 22.24 -19.31
CA LEU A 119 -17.83 21.36 -19.83
C LEU A 119 -16.92 20.81 -18.72
N GLY A 120 -17.07 21.31 -17.47
CA GLY A 120 -16.24 20.95 -16.32
C GLY A 120 -14.79 21.28 -16.55
N ASN A 121 -14.49 22.37 -17.24
CA ASN A 121 -13.13 22.79 -17.46
C ASN A 121 -12.50 23.29 -16.16
N VAL A 122 -11.22 23.10 -16.05
CA VAL A 122 -10.38 23.67 -14.99
C VAL A 122 -9.87 25.03 -15.43
N THR A 123 -10.04 26.02 -14.56
CA THR A 123 -9.48 27.36 -14.79
C THR A 123 -8.26 27.56 -13.89
N TYR A 124 -7.19 28.07 -14.45
CA TYR A 124 -5.94 28.33 -13.75
C TYR A 124 -5.18 29.50 -14.35
N VAL A 125 -4.25 30.08 -13.59
CA VAL A 125 -3.31 31.06 -14.14
C VAL A 125 -2.11 30.31 -14.71
N SER A 126 -1.95 30.38 -16.03
CA SER A 126 -0.83 29.76 -16.72
C SER A 126 0.48 30.47 -16.39
N LYS A 127 1.47 29.72 -15.91
CA LYS A 127 2.81 30.28 -15.66
C LYS A 127 3.52 30.71 -16.92
N ALA A 128 3.19 30.08 -18.04
CA ALA A 128 3.83 30.38 -19.31
C ALA A 128 3.33 31.71 -19.91
N SER A 129 2.03 31.97 -19.79
CA SER A 129 1.39 33.15 -20.39
C SER A 129 1.06 34.26 -19.38
N GLY A 130 1.05 33.97 -18.08
CA GLY A 130 0.55 34.85 -17.04
C GLY A 130 -0.95 35.15 -17.11
N LYS A 131 -1.70 34.47 -18.01
CA LYS A 131 -3.11 34.67 -18.26
C LYS A 131 -3.93 33.55 -17.61
N MET A 132 -5.20 33.86 -17.35
CA MET A 132 -6.17 32.82 -17.00
C MET A 132 -6.45 31.96 -18.23
N GLU A 133 -6.27 30.67 -18.08
CA GLU A 133 -6.55 29.66 -19.10
C GLU A 133 -7.62 28.71 -18.57
N LYS A 134 -8.53 28.31 -19.47
CA LYS A 134 -9.62 27.40 -19.18
C LYS A 134 -9.50 26.21 -20.12
N THR A 135 -9.42 25.00 -19.55
CA THR A 135 -9.13 23.82 -20.35
C THR A 135 -9.73 22.57 -19.73
N SER A 136 -10.10 21.59 -20.55
CA SER A 136 -10.65 20.35 -20.05
C SER A 136 -9.60 19.59 -19.20
N PRO A 137 -10.00 18.84 -18.18
CA PRO A 137 -9.08 18.01 -17.39
C PRO A 137 -8.19 17.12 -18.27
N ALA A 138 -8.75 16.54 -19.33
CA ALA A 138 -8.01 15.69 -20.26
C ALA A 138 -6.91 16.40 -21.05
N LYS A 139 -7.04 17.72 -21.25
CA LYS A 139 -6.07 18.52 -22.01
C LYS A 139 -5.10 19.30 -21.15
N THR A 140 -5.46 19.66 -19.94
CA THR A 140 -4.59 20.46 -19.06
C THR A 140 -3.45 19.67 -18.47
N GLY A 141 -3.58 18.36 -18.41
CA GLY A 141 -2.74 17.57 -17.54
C GLY A 141 -2.83 17.99 -16.07
N CYS A 142 -3.92 18.62 -15.65
CA CYS A 142 -4.14 18.93 -14.24
C CYS A 142 -4.56 17.65 -13.50
N ASN A 143 -3.75 17.21 -12.56
CA ASN A 143 -4.07 16.07 -11.72
C ASN A 143 -5.01 16.50 -10.59
N ILE A 144 -6.32 16.40 -10.85
CA ILE A 144 -7.37 16.80 -9.92
C ILE A 144 -7.28 16.06 -8.58
N ALA A 145 -7.03 14.75 -8.61
CA ALA A 145 -6.86 13.98 -7.38
C ALA A 145 -5.70 14.51 -6.53
N SER A 146 -4.58 14.86 -7.16
CA SER A 146 -3.42 15.43 -6.48
C SER A 146 -3.71 16.80 -5.85
N VAL A 147 -4.49 17.64 -6.53
CA VAL A 147 -4.92 18.95 -5.99
C VAL A 147 -5.86 18.76 -4.81
N ASN A 148 -6.87 17.93 -4.96
CA ASN A 148 -7.82 17.63 -3.87
C ASN A 148 -7.13 17.02 -2.66
N ARG A 149 -6.18 16.12 -2.86
CA ARG A 149 -5.38 15.53 -1.78
C ARG A 149 -4.55 16.59 -1.05
N GLN A 150 -3.93 17.52 -1.78
CA GLN A 150 -3.20 18.63 -1.17
C GLN A 150 -4.11 19.48 -0.27
N ILE A 151 -5.31 19.82 -0.76
CA ILE A 151 -6.30 20.60 0.00
C ILE A 151 -6.76 19.80 1.24
N MET A 152 -7.07 18.51 1.10
CA MET A 152 -7.47 17.67 2.22
C MET A 152 -6.35 17.49 3.24
N GLY A 153 -5.10 17.36 2.80
CA GLY A 153 -3.95 17.31 3.71
C GLY A 153 -3.80 18.55 4.56
N ILE A 154 -4.05 19.74 3.99
CA ILE A 154 -4.07 21.00 4.73
C ILE A 154 -5.23 21.02 5.73
N ALA A 155 -6.42 20.61 5.31
CA ALA A 155 -7.61 20.56 6.16
C ALA A 155 -7.42 19.55 7.32
N ARG A 156 -6.82 18.39 7.07
CA ARG A 156 -6.46 17.41 8.10
C ARG A 156 -5.47 18.01 9.12
N ASP A 157 -4.42 18.68 8.66
CA ASP A 157 -3.44 19.30 9.54
C ASP A 157 -4.12 20.36 10.43
N ALA A 158 -5.05 21.13 9.88
CA ALA A 158 -5.88 22.08 10.66
C ALA A 158 -6.81 21.35 11.66
N ALA A 159 -7.45 20.25 11.27
CA ALA A 159 -8.26 19.45 12.19
C ALA A 159 -7.43 18.92 13.38
N ARG A 160 -6.19 18.50 13.15
CA ARG A 160 -5.26 18.07 14.20
C ARG A 160 -4.88 19.21 15.14
N ILE A 161 -4.62 20.40 14.60
CA ILE A 161 -4.37 21.61 15.40
C ILE A 161 -5.60 21.93 16.25
N TYR A 162 -6.80 21.94 15.66
CA TYR A 162 -8.05 22.16 16.38
C TYR A 162 -8.25 21.15 17.51
N ALA A 163 -8.08 19.88 17.24
CA ALA A 163 -8.25 18.83 18.25
C ALA A 163 -7.27 18.97 19.43
N ALA A 164 -6.04 19.43 19.17
CA ALA A 164 -5.02 19.62 20.21
C ALA A 164 -5.16 20.92 20.98
N THR A 165 -5.69 21.99 20.35
CA THR A 165 -5.67 23.35 20.93
C THR A 165 -7.05 23.92 21.27
N GLY A 166 -8.11 23.37 20.66
CA GLY A 166 -9.46 23.94 20.71
C GLY A 166 -9.65 25.20 19.84
N ASP A 167 -8.64 25.59 19.06
CA ASP A 167 -8.71 26.81 18.26
C ASP A 167 -9.69 26.65 17.08
N MET A 168 -10.83 27.33 17.20
CA MET A 168 -11.94 27.29 16.26
C MET A 168 -11.59 27.82 14.86
N ARG A 169 -10.55 28.63 14.72
CA ARG A 169 -10.09 29.14 13.42
C ARG A 169 -9.72 27.97 12.50
N TYR A 170 -8.91 27.04 13.03
CA TYR A 170 -8.52 25.82 12.31
C TYR A 170 -9.68 24.83 12.14
N GLY A 171 -10.49 24.66 13.18
CA GLY A 171 -11.65 23.76 13.14
C GLY A 171 -12.68 24.15 12.09
N LYS A 172 -13.04 25.44 12.00
CA LYS A 172 -14.00 25.95 11.00
C LYS A 172 -13.51 25.75 9.57
N MET A 173 -12.23 26.03 9.30
CA MET A 173 -11.65 25.82 7.99
C MET A 173 -11.67 24.34 7.60
N ALA A 174 -11.20 23.46 8.48
CA ALA A 174 -11.18 22.02 8.23
C ALA A 174 -12.60 21.47 8.01
N ALA A 175 -13.55 21.84 8.86
CA ALA A 175 -14.95 21.40 8.76
C ALA A 175 -15.59 21.86 7.45
N LYS A 176 -15.33 23.09 7.00
CA LYS A 176 -15.92 23.60 5.76
C LYS A 176 -15.39 22.89 4.53
N VAL A 177 -14.07 22.69 4.44
CA VAL A 177 -13.44 21.96 3.33
C VAL A 177 -13.98 20.53 3.28
N PHE A 178 -14.03 19.86 4.42
CA PHE A 178 -14.52 18.49 4.55
C PHE A 178 -16.01 18.37 4.16
N ASP A 179 -16.86 19.24 4.69
CA ASP A 179 -18.30 19.22 4.44
C ASP A 179 -18.63 19.40 2.95
N VAL A 180 -17.98 20.36 2.30
CA VAL A 180 -18.15 20.60 0.85
C VAL A 180 -17.75 19.37 0.05
N TYR A 181 -16.61 18.76 0.37
CA TYR A 181 -16.14 17.59 -0.36
C TYR A 181 -17.07 16.38 -0.17
N MET A 182 -17.45 16.08 1.07
CA MET A 182 -18.29 14.92 1.37
C MET A 182 -19.71 15.05 0.83
N LYS A 183 -20.28 16.27 0.82
CA LYS A 183 -21.56 16.54 0.15
C LYS A 183 -21.47 16.29 -1.35
N GLY A 184 -20.39 16.71 -1.97
CA GLY A 184 -20.12 16.41 -3.36
C GLY A 184 -20.09 14.91 -3.66
N ILE A 185 -19.38 14.14 -2.82
CA ILE A 185 -19.35 12.66 -2.96
C ILE A 185 -20.74 12.04 -2.77
N ALA A 186 -21.47 12.47 -1.76
CA ALA A 186 -22.81 11.93 -1.48
C ALA A 186 -23.80 12.23 -2.62
N TYR A 187 -23.74 13.43 -3.19
CA TYR A 187 -24.62 13.87 -4.28
C TYR A 187 -24.37 13.12 -5.58
N ARG A 188 -23.12 12.79 -5.90
CA ARG A 188 -22.76 12.28 -7.23
C ARG A 188 -23.08 10.80 -7.41
N ASN A 189 -23.62 10.48 -8.60
CA ASN A 189 -23.58 9.14 -9.15
C ASN A 189 -22.52 9.07 -10.23
N VAL A 190 -21.55 8.19 -10.06
CA VAL A 190 -20.40 8.10 -10.93
C VAL A 190 -20.50 6.86 -11.79
N PRO A 191 -20.53 6.99 -13.13
CA PRO A 191 -20.46 5.83 -14.01
C PRO A 191 -19.10 5.13 -13.87
N THR A 192 -19.12 3.83 -14.02
CA THR A 192 -17.92 2.98 -13.96
C THR A 192 -17.72 2.34 -15.33
N ASP A 193 -16.53 2.47 -15.88
CA ASP A 193 -16.15 1.71 -17.05
C ASP A 193 -15.45 0.41 -16.64
N LEU A 194 -16.13 -0.70 -16.85
CA LEU A 194 -15.63 -2.04 -16.54
C LEU A 194 -14.89 -2.71 -17.71
N ASN A 195 -14.78 -2.05 -18.86
CA ASN A 195 -14.22 -2.63 -20.07
C ASN A 195 -12.71 -2.32 -20.25
N HIS A 196 -12.16 -1.40 -19.47
CA HIS A 196 -10.75 -1.00 -19.56
C HIS A 196 -9.78 -1.89 -18.77
N GLY A 197 -9.93 -3.20 -18.87
CA GLY A 197 -9.00 -4.16 -18.24
C GLY A 197 -9.11 -4.20 -16.73
N HIS A 198 -8.02 -4.60 -16.08
CA HIS A 198 -7.96 -4.72 -14.62
C HIS A 198 -7.84 -3.37 -13.90
N GLN A 199 -7.45 -2.34 -14.62
CA GLN A 199 -7.36 -0.97 -14.10
C GLN A 199 -8.64 -0.21 -14.40
N GLN A 200 -9.70 -0.60 -13.74
CA GLN A 200 -11.00 0.01 -13.90
C GLN A 200 -10.98 1.45 -13.42
N THR A 201 -11.52 2.34 -14.21
CA THR A 201 -11.71 3.73 -13.82
C THR A 201 -13.12 3.93 -13.31
N LEU A 202 -13.25 4.33 -12.05
CA LEU A 202 -14.46 4.96 -11.55
C LEU A 202 -14.42 6.40 -12.00
N VAL A 203 -15.23 6.70 -13.00
CA VAL A 203 -15.28 8.04 -13.56
C VAL A 203 -15.93 8.98 -12.54
N GLY A 204 -15.22 9.97 -12.10
CA GLY A 204 -15.70 11.00 -11.20
C GLY A 204 -15.16 10.93 -9.79
N MET A 205 -15.94 10.41 -8.87
CA MET A 205 -15.64 10.45 -7.44
C MET A 205 -14.34 9.76 -7.10
N THR A 206 -14.09 8.58 -7.69
CA THR A 206 -12.89 7.82 -7.54
C THR A 206 -12.43 7.37 -8.91
N THR A 207 -11.16 7.50 -9.20
CA THR A 207 -10.56 6.65 -10.21
C THR A 207 -10.34 5.30 -9.56
N PHE A 208 -10.45 4.23 -10.31
CA PHE A 208 -10.20 2.91 -9.75
C PHE A 208 -8.72 2.63 -9.52
N GLU A 209 -7.92 3.65 -9.51
CA GLU A 209 -6.55 3.64 -9.11
C GLU A 209 -6.46 3.76 -7.58
N VAL A 210 -6.47 2.64 -6.91
CA VAL A 210 -6.33 2.58 -5.44
C VAL A 210 -5.11 3.31 -4.91
N ILE A 211 -4.07 3.42 -5.71
CA ILE A 211 -2.85 4.16 -5.37
C ILE A 211 -3.09 5.67 -5.35
N HIS A 212 -4.05 6.18 -6.11
CA HIS A 212 -4.36 7.60 -6.22
C HIS A 212 -5.55 8.03 -5.35
N GLU A 213 -6.29 7.08 -4.82
CA GLU A 213 -7.47 7.35 -3.98
C GLU A 213 -7.15 7.46 -2.49
N ASP A 214 -5.91 7.59 -2.13
CA ASP A 214 -5.46 7.71 -0.74
C ASP A 214 -5.95 8.99 -0.03
N ILE A 215 -6.69 9.88 -0.72
CA ILE A 215 -7.45 10.97 -0.11
C ILE A 215 -8.41 10.46 0.98
N ILE A 216 -8.87 9.21 0.87
CA ILE A 216 -9.66 8.56 1.91
C ILE A 216 -8.94 8.54 3.25
N ASN A 217 -7.61 8.43 3.25
CA ASN A 217 -6.79 8.47 4.45
C ASN A 217 -6.91 9.83 5.16
N GLU A 218 -6.93 10.92 4.40
CA GLU A 218 -7.10 12.26 4.93
C GLU A 218 -8.49 12.45 5.53
N LEU A 219 -9.52 12.01 4.81
CA LEU A 219 -10.92 12.14 5.23
C LEU A 219 -11.21 11.34 6.50
N THR A 220 -10.78 10.08 6.56
CA THR A 220 -11.06 9.20 7.71
C THR A 220 -10.26 9.57 8.95
N GLN A 221 -9.08 10.19 8.80
CA GLN A 221 -8.32 10.74 9.91
C GLN A 221 -8.93 12.06 10.43
N MET A 222 -9.47 12.88 9.55
CA MET A 222 -10.00 14.21 9.88
C MET A 222 -11.39 14.13 10.53
N TYR A 223 -12.28 13.30 9.99
CA TYR A 223 -13.68 13.24 10.41
C TYR A 223 -13.89 13.07 11.93
N PRO A 224 -13.21 12.13 12.62
CA PRO A 224 -13.35 12.01 14.07
C PRO A 224 -12.98 13.28 14.85
N LEU A 225 -12.03 14.07 14.34
CA LEU A 225 -11.55 15.29 15.00
C LEU A 225 -12.51 16.47 14.88
N ILE A 226 -13.30 16.50 13.80
CA ILE A 226 -14.22 17.61 13.51
C ILE A 226 -15.70 17.19 13.50
N ARG A 227 -16.03 15.97 13.90
CA ARG A 227 -17.41 15.44 13.87
C ARG A 227 -18.42 16.37 14.55
N ASN A 228 -18.03 16.98 15.66
CA ASN A 228 -18.87 17.92 16.40
C ASN A 228 -19.16 19.20 15.62
N LEU A 229 -18.31 19.60 14.67
CA LEU A 229 -18.45 20.80 13.84
C LEU A 229 -19.27 20.56 12.56
N VAL A 230 -19.43 19.30 12.15
CA VAL A 230 -20.19 18.89 10.96
C VAL A 230 -21.40 18.02 11.30
N LYS A 231 -21.88 18.12 12.54
CA LYS A 231 -22.97 17.27 13.08
C LYS A 231 -24.26 17.32 12.25
N GLU A 232 -24.62 18.48 11.73
CA GLU A 232 -25.83 18.65 10.92
C GLU A 232 -25.74 17.91 9.58
N SER A 233 -24.54 17.77 9.04
CA SER A 233 -24.27 17.06 7.79
C SER A 233 -23.95 15.57 7.99
N GLN A 234 -23.91 15.07 9.22
CA GLN A 234 -23.49 13.69 9.53
C GLN A 234 -24.19 12.62 8.67
N PRO A 235 -25.53 12.64 8.47
CA PRO A 235 -26.19 11.62 7.64
C PRO A 235 -25.69 11.63 6.19
N ILE A 236 -25.46 12.79 5.61
CA ILE A 236 -24.98 12.95 4.23
C ILE A 236 -23.52 12.51 4.14
N ILE A 237 -22.70 12.85 5.11
CA ILE A 237 -21.28 12.46 5.19
C ILE A 237 -21.15 10.93 5.27
N GLU A 238 -21.89 10.30 6.19
CA GLU A 238 -21.85 8.85 6.37
C GLU A 238 -22.41 8.11 5.15
N MET A 239 -23.43 8.65 4.50
CA MET A 239 -23.92 8.15 3.21
C MET A 239 -22.82 8.22 2.14
N GLY A 240 -22.05 9.31 2.06
CA GLY A 240 -20.94 9.45 1.13
C GLY A 240 -19.85 8.41 1.37
N PHE A 241 -19.46 8.16 2.62
CA PHE A 241 -18.50 7.11 2.95
C PHE A 241 -19.01 5.71 2.61
N LYS A 242 -20.27 5.40 2.93
CA LYS A 242 -20.88 4.10 2.57
C LYS A 242 -20.92 3.91 1.06
N LYS A 243 -21.33 4.94 0.31
CA LYS A 243 -21.33 4.93 -1.15
C LYS A 243 -19.94 4.63 -1.73
N TRP A 244 -18.90 5.19 -1.12
CA TRP A 244 -17.52 4.92 -1.52
C TRP A 244 -17.13 3.45 -1.27
N ALA A 245 -17.40 2.93 -0.07
CA ALA A 245 -17.15 1.53 0.24
C ALA A 245 -17.89 0.57 -0.71
N GLU A 246 -19.17 0.81 -0.97
CA GLU A 246 -19.98 0.02 -1.91
C GLU A 246 -19.44 0.08 -3.34
N ASN A 247 -18.94 1.24 -3.78
CA ASN A 247 -18.30 1.37 -5.08
C ASN A 247 -17.03 0.54 -5.20
N ILE A 248 -16.19 0.52 -4.15
CA ILE A 248 -14.99 -0.33 -4.12
C ILE A 248 -15.39 -1.81 -4.19
N ILE A 249 -16.37 -2.22 -3.40
CA ILE A 249 -16.88 -3.59 -3.38
C ILE A 249 -17.40 -4.04 -4.75
N ALA A 250 -18.13 -3.16 -5.43
CA ALA A 250 -18.77 -3.47 -6.71
C ALA A 250 -17.79 -3.45 -7.89
N ASN A 251 -16.75 -2.62 -7.84
CA ASN A 251 -15.94 -2.26 -8.99
C ASN A 251 -14.44 -2.47 -8.79
N GLY A 252 -14.03 -3.13 -7.72
CA GLY A 252 -12.64 -3.34 -7.33
C GLY A 252 -11.82 -4.24 -8.26
N VAL A 253 -10.51 -4.33 -7.97
CA VAL A 253 -9.56 -5.23 -8.61
C VAL A 253 -9.18 -6.32 -7.61
N PRO A 254 -9.66 -7.55 -7.80
CA PRO A 254 -9.40 -8.64 -6.87
C PRO A 254 -8.00 -9.23 -7.03
N HIS A 255 -7.60 -10.04 -6.07
CA HIS A 255 -6.48 -10.99 -6.04
C HIS A 255 -5.07 -10.43 -6.29
N ASN A 256 -4.84 -9.14 -6.07
CA ASN A 256 -3.50 -8.53 -6.09
C ASN A 256 -3.34 -7.52 -4.95
N ASN A 257 -2.22 -6.81 -4.91
CA ASN A 257 -1.96 -5.77 -3.90
C ASN A 257 -3.02 -4.64 -3.88
N TRP A 258 -3.75 -4.42 -4.96
CA TRP A 258 -4.82 -3.42 -5.01
C TRP A 258 -6.03 -3.84 -4.18
N ASP A 259 -6.38 -5.12 -4.19
CA ASP A 259 -7.42 -5.67 -3.32
C ASP A 259 -7.14 -5.37 -1.83
N LEU A 260 -5.87 -5.47 -1.43
CA LEU A 260 -5.43 -5.12 -0.09
C LEU A 260 -5.58 -3.62 0.23
N PHE A 261 -5.23 -2.73 -0.71
CA PHE A 261 -5.42 -1.30 -0.53
C PHE A 261 -6.91 -0.92 -0.47
N GLN A 262 -7.73 -1.54 -1.30
CA GLN A 262 -9.18 -1.38 -1.28
C GLN A 262 -9.78 -1.84 0.05
N ALA A 263 -9.35 -2.99 0.56
CA ALA A 263 -9.74 -3.50 1.87
C ALA A 263 -9.38 -2.53 2.99
N ASP A 264 -8.18 -1.95 2.96
CA ASP A 264 -7.72 -0.92 3.90
C ASP A 264 -8.64 0.32 3.89
N PHE A 265 -9.03 0.79 2.71
CA PHE A 265 -9.96 1.91 2.60
C PHE A 265 -11.35 1.59 3.17
N ILE A 266 -11.89 0.41 2.88
CA ILE A 266 -13.18 -0.04 3.43
C ILE A 266 -13.11 -0.11 4.95
N VAL A 267 -12.03 -0.65 5.52
CA VAL A 267 -11.85 -0.71 6.99
C VAL A 267 -11.76 0.67 7.60
N LYS A 268 -11.02 1.60 7.00
CA LYS A 268 -10.94 2.99 7.48
C LYS A 268 -12.30 3.67 7.48
N ILE A 269 -13.10 3.43 6.45
CA ILE A 269 -14.50 3.88 6.41
C ILE A 269 -15.30 3.21 7.53
N ALA A 270 -15.23 1.89 7.67
CA ALA A 270 -15.96 1.16 8.70
C ALA A 270 -15.68 1.70 10.12
N LEU A 271 -14.42 2.00 10.42
CA LEU A 271 -13.99 2.48 11.74
C LEU A 271 -14.56 3.86 12.13
N ILE A 272 -15.03 4.66 11.18
CA ILE A 272 -15.63 5.97 11.44
C ILE A 272 -17.16 5.94 11.37
N LEU A 273 -17.76 4.87 10.85
CA LEU A 273 -19.20 4.67 10.83
C LEU A 273 -19.72 4.26 12.21
N GLN A 274 -21.04 4.43 12.40
CA GLN A 274 -21.75 3.91 13.54
C GLN A 274 -21.98 2.40 13.40
N ASP A 275 -22.51 1.78 14.45
CA ASP A 275 -22.87 0.37 14.46
C ASP A 275 -23.99 0.06 13.45
N ASN A 276 -24.12 -1.19 13.05
CA ASN A 276 -25.07 -1.62 12.02
C ASN A 276 -26.51 -1.16 12.28
N GLN A 277 -26.94 -1.15 13.55
CA GLN A 277 -28.30 -0.77 13.95
C GLN A 277 -28.62 0.72 13.70
N ALA A 278 -27.62 1.56 13.52
CA ALA A 278 -27.81 2.98 13.22
C ALA A 278 -28.29 3.24 11.79
N TYR A 279 -28.23 2.23 10.93
CA TYR A 279 -28.54 2.34 9.51
C TYR A 279 -29.71 1.43 9.12
N ALA A 280 -30.65 1.97 8.33
CA ALA A 280 -31.83 1.24 7.88
C ALA A 280 -31.49 -0.01 7.02
N ASP A 281 -30.36 0.02 6.30
CA ASP A 281 -29.87 -1.09 5.49
C ASP A 281 -29.01 -2.09 6.30
N GLY A 282 -28.80 -1.85 7.60
CA GLY A 282 -27.99 -2.68 8.47
C GLY A 282 -26.48 -2.65 8.14
N LYS A 283 -26.04 -1.77 7.25
CA LYS A 283 -24.67 -1.68 6.78
C LYS A 283 -23.89 -0.59 7.51
N GLY A 284 -23.40 -0.90 8.68
CA GLY A 284 -22.55 -0.05 9.49
C GLY A 284 -21.15 -0.63 9.71
N LYS A 285 -20.52 -0.26 10.81
CA LYS A 285 -19.16 -0.64 11.16
C LYS A 285 -18.92 -2.14 11.09
N GLN A 286 -19.76 -2.95 11.77
CA GLN A 286 -19.56 -4.39 11.84
C GLN A 286 -19.77 -5.07 10.49
N TYR A 287 -20.72 -4.59 9.67
CA TYR A 287 -20.97 -5.11 8.33
C TYR A 287 -19.73 -5.00 7.44
N TYR A 288 -19.12 -3.80 7.36
CA TYR A 288 -17.96 -3.60 6.48
C TYR A 288 -16.70 -4.27 7.03
N LEU A 289 -16.52 -4.36 8.34
CA LEU A 289 -15.42 -5.12 8.94
C LEU A 289 -15.55 -6.62 8.62
N ASP A 290 -16.73 -7.19 8.80
CA ASP A 290 -16.97 -8.59 8.43
C ASP A 290 -16.81 -8.81 6.93
N TYR A 291 -17.29 -7.85 6.11
CA TYR A 291 -17.14 -7.92 4.67
C TYR A 291 -15.66 -8.06 4.27
N VAL A 292 -14.82 -7.16 4.73
CA VAL A 292 -13.38 -7.17 4.39
C VAL A 292 -12.68 -8.44 4.87
N VAL A 293 -13.06 -8.96 6.02
CA VAL A 293 -12.37 -10.14 6.58
C VAL A 293 -12.87 -11.45 5.97
N ASN A 294 -14.21 -11.58 5.71
CA ASN A 294 -14.86 -12.87 5.46
C ASN A 294 -15.66 -12.93 4.15
N GLN A 295 -16.15 -11.80 3.61
CA GLN A 295 -17.05 -11.79 2.47
C GLN A 295 -16.30 -11.59 1.15
N ASN A 296 -16.89 -12.06 0.06
CA ASN A 296 -16.28 -11.95 -1.26
C ASN A 296 -17.28 -11.44 -2.28
N SER A 297 -16.84 -10.52 -3.15
CA SER A 297 -17.44 -10.26 -4.44
C SER A 297 -16.52 -10.72 -5.56
N ILE A 298 -16.96 -10.57 -6.79
CA ILE A 298 -16.10 -10.80 -7.96
C ILE A 298 -15.02 -9.72 -8.10
N ARG A 299 -15.18 -8.58 -7.42
CA ARG A 299 -14.31 -7.39 -7.52
C ARG A 299 -13.56 -7.07 -6.24
N GLN A 300 -13.94 -7.61 -5.11
CA GLN A 300 -13.26 -7.43 -3.83
C GLN A 300 -13.25 -8.75 -3.08
N TRP A 301 -12.08 -9.32 -2.88
CA TRP A 301 -11.94 -10.52 -2.06
C TRP A 301 -11.78 -10.17 -0.59
N SER A 302 -12.20 -11.09 0.25
CA SER A 302 -11.91 -11.00 1.67
C SER A 302 -10.42 -11.18 1.94
N LEU A 303 -9.95 -10.59 3.03
CA LEU A 303 -8.56 -10.76 3.48
C LEU A 303 -8.23 -12.25 3.70
N ASN A 304 -9.16 -13.05 4.21
CA ASN A 304 -8.98 -14.49 4.36
C ASN A 304 -8.77 -15.18 3.00
N LYS A 305 -9.59 -14.89 2.00
CA LYS A 305 -9.43 -15.45 0.66
C LYS A 305 -8.13 -14.97 -0.02
N LEU A 306 -7.79 -13.69 0.15
CA LEU A 306 -6.55 -13.13 -0.40
C LEU A 306 -5.31 -13.80 0.20
N ILE A 307 -5.30 -14.05 1.51
CA ILE A 307 -4.22 -14.76 2.19
C ILE A 307 -4.15 -16.22 1.73
N ASP A 308 -5.28 -16.90 1.60
CA ASP A 308 -5.32 -18.30 1.14
C ASP A 308 -4.81 -18.45 -0.30
N PHE A 309 -5.15 -17.49 -1.17
CA PHE A 309 -4.70 -17.47 -2.56
C PHE A 309 -3.22 -17.09 -2.68
N GLY A 310 -2.79 -16.06 -1.93
CA GLY A 310 -1.47 -15.47 -2.10
C GLY A 310 -0.33 -16.29 -1.48
N PHE A 311 -0.60 -17.10 -0.45
CA PHE A 311 0.43 -17.91 0.18
C PHE A 311 0.48 -19.34 -0.32
N ASP A 312 1.66 -19.80 -0.70
CA ASP A 312 1.95 -21.23 -0.67
C ASP A 312 1.97 -21.73 0.78
N GLN A 313 1.11 -22.69 1.08
CA GLN A 313 0.93 -23.17 2.47
C GLN A 313 2.11 -24.00 3.00
N LYS A 314 2.98 -24.51 2.12
CA LYS A 314 4.15 -25.30 2.48
C LYS A 314 5.42 -24.44 2.48
N ALA A 315 5.68 -23.72 1.40
CA ALA A 315 6.84 -22.84 1.28
C ALA A 315 6.69 -21.56 2.11
N LYS A 316 5.48 -21.16 2.47
CA LYS A 316 5.17 -19.91 3.18
C LYS A 316 5.57 -18.65 2.40
N THR A 317 5.67 -18.76 1.09
CA THR A 317 6.00 -17.67 0.19
C THR A 317 4.74 -16.98 -0.33
N TRP A 318 4.80 -15.68 -0.50
CA TRP A 318 3.75 -14.89 -1.11
C TRP A 318 3.86 -14.93 -2.65
N TYR A 319 2.72 -14.88 -3.34
CA TYR A 319 2.55 -15.05 -4.80
C TYR A 319 2.99 -13.83 -5.62
N GLU A 320 4.16 -13.28 -5.36
CA GLU A 320 4.71 -12.13 -6.10
C GLU A 320 6.24 -12.20 -6.16
N SER A 321 6.85 -11.39 -7.04
CA SER A 321 8.30 -11.21 -7.08
C SER A 321 8.86 -10.81 -5.72
N PRO A 322 10.14 -11.07 -5.39
CA PRO A 322 10.68 -10.86 -4.05
C PRO A 322 10.51 -9.44 -3.50
N GLY A 323 10.72 -8.42 -4.34
CA GLY A 323 10.55 -7.02 -3.96
C GLY A 323 9.13 -6.69 -3.55
N TYR A 324 8.17 -7.11 -4.38
CA TYR A 324 6.74 -6.94 -4.09
C TYR A 324 6.30 -7.82 -2.93
N SER A 325 6.69 -9.09 -2.88
CA SER A 325 6.36 -10.00 -1.81
C SER A 325 6.67 -9.42 -0.43
N THR A 326 7.90 -8.93 -0.23
CA THR A 326 8.31 -8.37 1.07
C THR A 326 7.59 -7.06 1.40
N THR A 327 7.28 -6.25 0.40
CA THR A 327 6.53 -4.98 0.57
C THR A 327 5.08 -5.25 0.91
N VAL A 328 4.42 -6.13 0.16
CA VAL A 328 3.01 -6.51 0.39
C VAL A 328 2.83 -7.19 1.74
N LEU A 329 3.75 -8.08 2.14
CA LEU A 329 3.74 -8.66 3.48
C LEU A 329 3.83 -7.59 4.59
N GLY A 330 4.66 -6.57 4.38
CA GLY A 330 4.72 -5.41 5.28
C GLY A 330 3.37 -4.69 5.40
N THR A 331 2.69 -4.48 4.27
CA THR A 331 1.38 -3.83 4.21
C THR A 331 0.28 -4.70 4.84
N ILE A 332 0.26 -6.01 4.57
CA ILE A 332 -0.70 -6.93 5.22
C ILE A 332 -0.50 -6.93 6.74
N CYS A 333 0.74 -6.95 7.21
CA CYS A 333 1.03 -6.92 8.65
C CYS A 333 0.63 -5.57 9.30
N ASP A 334 0.78 -4.45 8.60
CA ASP A 334 0.30 -3.15 9.09
C ASP A 334 -1.22 -3.12 9.18
N PHE A 335 -1.88 -3.62 8.16
CA PHE A 335 -3.33 -3.76 8.10
C PHE A 335 -3.87 -4.69 9.21
N ALA A 336 -3.21 -5.85 9.44
CA ALA A 336 -3.53 -6.75 10.53
C ALA A 336 -3.40 -6.08 11.91
N ASN A 337 -2.38 -5.23 12.10
CA ASN A 337 -2.24 -4.41 13.31
C ASN A 337 -3.39 -3.42 13.50
N MET A 338 -3.83 -2.76 12.43
CA MET A 338 -4.95 -1.82 12.48
C MET A 338 -6.25 -2.53 12.85
N LEU A 339 -6.52 -3.71 12.28
CA LEU A 339 -7.69 -4.53 12.61
C LEU A 339 -7.67 -4.99 14.07
N ASP A 340 -6.53 -5.45 14.58
CA ASP A 340 -6.38 -5.86 15.97
C ASP A 340 -6.57 -4.68 16.94
N GLU A 341 -5.88 -3.56 16.68
CA GLU A 341 -5.89 -2.40 17.58
C GLU A 341 -7.24 -1.69 17.61
N LYS A 342 -7.89 -1.52 16.45
CA LYS A 342 -9.07 -0.65 16.30
C LYS A 342 -10.38 -1.40 16.18
N ALA A 343 -10.34 -2.67 15.77
CA ALA A 343 -11.52 -3.50 15.57
C ALA A 343 -11.55 -4.75 16.47
N GLY A 344 -10.48 -5.08 17.18
CA GLY A 344 -10.37 -6.29 17.99
C GLY A 344 -10.30 -7.58 17.18
N ILE A 345 -9.91 -7.49 15.90
CA ILE A 345 -9.81 -8.64 14.97
C ILE A 345 -8.34 -9.03 14.87
N ASP A 346 -7.96 -10.11 15.57
CA ASP A 346 -6.58 -10.60 15.64
C ASP A 346 -6.25 -11.51 14.45
N MET A 347 -5.82 -10.90 13.34
CA MET A 347 -5.43 -11.62 12.12
C MET A 347 -4.14 -12.43 12.30
N PHE A 348 -3.20 -12.01 13.13
CA PHE A 348 -1.97 -12.79 13.37
C PHE A 348 -2.24 -14.10 14.09
N LYS A 349 -3.21 -14.12 15.00
CA LYS A 349 -3.67 -15.34 15.66
C LYS A 349 -4.49 -16.24 14.72
N GLN A 350 -5.36 -15.64 13.91
CA GLN A 350 -6.21 -16.39 12.97
C GLN A 350 -5.41 -16.94 11.79
N ARG A 351 -4.37 -16.22 11.35
CA ARG A 351 -3.55 -16.51 10.16
C ARG A 351 -2.05 -16.47 10.51
N PRO A 352 -1.53 -17.46 11.25
CA PRO A 352 -0.11 -17.50 11.67
C PRO A 352 0.87 -17.46 10.49
N ILE A 353 0.42 -17.87 9.29
CA ILE A 353 1.20 -17.83 8.05
C ILE A 353 1.76 -16.43 7.74
N LEU A 354 1.15 -15.35 8.24
CA LEU A 354 1.67 -13.99 8.10
C LEU A 354 3.03 -13.84 8.77
N ILE A 355 3.20 -14.43 9.95
CA ILE A 355 4.47 -14.42 10.69
C ILE A 355 5.49 -15.32 10.00
N ASP A 356 5.06 -16.51 9.60
CA ASP A 356 5.92 -17.47 8.89
C ASP A 356 6.43 -16.90 7.56
N GLY A 357 5.55 -16.25 6.77
CA GLY A 357 5.92 -15.64 5.49
C GLY A 357 6.95 -14.53 5.62
N VAL A 358 6.82 -13.68 6.67
CA VAL A 358 7.83 -12.66 6.94
C VAL A 358 9.19 -13.29 7.26
N LYS A 359 9.23 -14.38 8.04
CA LYS A 359 10.49 -15.09 8.32
C LYS A 359 11.04 -15.81 7.08
N THR A 360 10.17 -16.41 6.27
CA THR A 360 10.57 -17.12 5.05
C THR A 360 11.18 -16.16 4.02
N SER A 361 10.89 -14.87 4.10
CA SER A 361 11.51 -13.88 3.20
C SER A 361 13.05 -13.83 3.29
N ALA A 362 13.66 -14.38 4.35
CA ALA A 362 15.10 -14.59 4.42
C ALA A 362 15.62 -15.51 3.31
N GLU A 363 14.80 -16.41 2.80
CA GLU A 363 15.17 -17.31 1.70
C GLU A 363 15.44 -16.56 0.38
N TYR A 364 14.91 -15.35 0.20
CA TYR A 364 15.21 -14.51 -0.96
C TYR A 364 16.60 -13.86 -0.92
N LEU A 365 17.33 -13.93 0.22
CA LEU A 365 18.58 -13.22 0.39
C LEU A 365 19.77 -13.92 -0.26
N PHE A 366 20.53 -13.16 -1.03
CA PHE A 366 21.91 -13.50 -1.35
C PHE A 366 22.83 -13.41 -0.11
N PRO A 367 24.03 -14.00 -0.15
CA PRO A 367 24.98 -13.89 0.98
C PRO A 367 25.34 -12.45 1.39
N ASN A 368 25.25 -11.47 0.47
CA ASN A 368 25.42 -10.03 0.79
C ASN A 368 24.16 -9.37 1.39
N ARG A 369 23.14 -10.14 1.71
CA ARG A 369 21.84 -9.68 2.27
C ARG A 369 20.96 -8.88 1.31
N MET A 370 21.32 -8.77 0.03
CA MET A 370 20.40 -8.23 -0.98
C MET A 370 19.41 -9.32 -1.42
N ILE A 371 18.20 -8.94 -1.78
CA ILE A 371 17.17 -9.86 -2.29
C ILE A 371 17.46 -10.26 -3.74
N ALA A 372 17.05 -11.48 -4.13
CA ALA A 372 17.08 -11.96 -5.51
C ALA A 372 16.25 -11.04 -6.42
N GLY A 373 16.72 -10.83 -7.64
CA GLY A 373 16.29 -9.73 -8.51
C GLY A 373 15.18 -10.05 -9.50
N PHE A 374 14.62 -11.27 -9.51
CA PHE A 374 13.67 -11.66 -10.55
C PHE A 374 12.32 -10.93 -10.46
N GLY A 375 11.68 -10.77 -11.63
CA GLY A 375 10.42 -10.04 -11.79
C GLY A 375 10.59 -8.55 -11.45
N ASP A 376 9.49 -7.90 -11.05
CA ASP A 376 9.50 -6.48 -10.66
C ASP A 376 10.22 -6.25 -9.32
N THR A 377 11.52 -6.55 -9.31
CA THR A 377 12.35 -6.39 -8.12
C THR A 377 13.52 -5.45 -8.40
N HIS A 378 13.71 -4.45 -7.56
CA HIS A 378 14.97 -3.70 -7.50
C HIS A 378 15.95 -4.40 -6.57
N PRO A 379 17.25 -4.48 -6.90
CA PRO A 379 18.28 -4.91 -5.96
C PRO A 379 18.24 -4.03 -4.70
N ASN A 380 17.87 -4.61 -3.58
CA ASN A 380 17.73 -3.91 -2.29
C ASN A 380 17.87 -4.88 -1.13
N TYR A 381 17.98 -4.33 0.08
CA TYR A 381 17.88 -5.10 1.32
C TYR A 381 16.42 -5.47 1.62
N LEU A 382 16.23 -6.46 2.49
CA LEU A 382 14.92 -6.93 2.90
C LEU A 382 14.09 -5.77 3.50
N ASN A 383 12.85 -5.63 3.04
CA ASN A 383 11.90 -4.68 3.61
C ASN A 383 11.57 -5.05 5.08
N GLN A 384 11.82 -4.12 6.00
CA GLN A 384 11.64 -4.32 7.44
C GLN A 384 10.17 -4.13 7.91
N GLY A 385 9.25 -3.75 7.02
CA GLY A 385 7.86 -3.44 7.35
C GLY A 385 7.15 -4.58 8.08
N GLY A 386 7.23 -5.79 7.54
CA GLY A 386 6.63 -6.97 8.14
C GLY A 386 7.17 -7.26 9.54
N ILE A 387 8.49 -7.24 9.69
CA ILE A 387 9.17 -7.46 10.98
C ILE A 387 8.72 -6.45 12.02
N ASN A 388 8.75 -5.16 11.67
CA ASN A 388 8.41 -4.08 12.59
C ASN A 388 6.93 -4.14 13.00
N ASN A 389 6.04 -4.53 12.09
CA ASN A 389 4.61 -4.64 12.36
C ASN A 389 4.29 -5.86 13.26
N ILE A 390 4.95 -6.99 13.06
CA ILE A 390 4.84 -8.13 13.98
C ILE A 390 5.37 -7.79 15.36
N LEU A 391 6.47 -7.04 15.45
CA LEU A 391 6.99 -6.55 16.75
C LEU A 391 6.00 -5.62 17.45
N LYS A 392 5.37 -4.68 16.75
CA LYS A 392 4.30 -3.82 17.31
C LYS A 392 3.16 -4.67 17.90
N TYR A 393 2.67 -5.66 17.13
CA TYR A 393 1.66 -6.61 17.59
C TYR A 393 2.12 -7.35 18.85
N ALA A 394 3.30 -7.96 18.82
CA ALA A 394 3.83 -8.75 19.94
C ALA A 394 4.00 -7.91 21.22
N ILE A 395 4.45 -6.66 21.10
CA ILE A 395 4.58 -5.72 22.22
C ILE A 395 3.21 -5.39 22.81
N ARG A 396 2.22 -5.06 21.96
CA ARG A 396 0.82 -4.76 22.39
C ARG A 396 0.22 -5.93 23.17
N HIS A 397 0.43 -7.16 22.69
CA HIS A 397 -0.05 -8.38 23.34
C HIS A 397 0.89 -8.92 24.44
N LYS A 398 1.98 -8.23 24.75
CA LYS A 398 2.98 -8.65 25.77
C LYS A 398 3.53 -10.05 25.51
N ASN A 399 3.60 -10.47 24.26
CA ASN A 399 4.09 -11.79 23.84
C ASN A 399 5.62 -11.80 23.82
N LYS A 400 6.24 -12.10 24.97
CA LYS A 400 7.70 -12.09 25.15
C LYS A 400 8.43 -13.05 24.21
N SER A 401 7.86 -14.23 23.94
CA SER A 401 8.44 -15.22 23.03
C SER A 401 8.53 -14.68 21.61
N LEU A 402 7.42 -14.13 21.08
CA LEU A 402 7.38 -13.57 19.74
C LEU A 402 8.27 -12.31 19.62
N ILE A 403 8.34 -11.47 20.66
CA ILE A 403 9.27 -10.32 20.71
C ILE A 403 10.71 -10.80 20.57
N SER A 404 11.11 -11.81 21.36
CA SER A 404 12.46 -12.38 21.31
C SER A 404 12.77 -12.96 19.94
N ASP A 405 11.88 -13.78 19.40
CA ASP A 405 12.02 -14.44 18.11
C ASP A 405 12.16 -13.43 16.94
N MET A 406 11.29 -12.43 16.90
CA MET A 406 11.34 -11.41 15.85
C MET A 406 12.54 -10.46 15.98
N ASN A 407 13.04 -10.19 17.18
CA ASN A 407 14.27 -9.44 17.37
C ASN A 407 15.50 -10.23 16.89
N LEU A 408 15.55 -11.54 17.17
CA LEU A 408 16.59 -12.42 16.64
C LEU A 408 16.56 -12.46 15.11
N PHE A 409 15.37 -12.62 14.54
CA PHE A 409 15.21 -12.59 13.07
C PHE A 409 15.64 -11.25 12.48
N LYS A 410 15.20 -10.14 13.06
CA LYS A 410 15.57 -8.78 12.64
C LYS A 410 17.09 -8.58 12.65
N SER A 411 17.74 -9.05 13.69
CA SER A 411 19.21 -9.00 13.80
C SER A 411 19.89 -9.88 12.76
N ALA A 412 19.36 -11.08 12.51
CA ALA A 412 19.93 -12.04 11.56
C ALA A 412 19.91 -11.56 10.10
N VAL A 413 18.86 -10.83 9.69
CA VAL A 413 18.73 -10.32 8.31
C VAL A 413 19.46 -8.98 8.08
N ALA A 414 20.04 -8.39 9.11
CA ALA A 414 20.83 -7.16 8.97
C ALA A 414 22.09 -7.40 8.11
N SER A 415 22.53 -6.36 7.40
CA SER A 415 23.64 -6.45 6.44
C SER A 415 24.99 -6.81 7.08
N ASP A 416 25.16 -6.52 8.35
CA ASP A 416 26.36 -6.75 9.16
C ASP A 416 26.22 -7.92 10.15
N ALA A 417 25.11 -8.67 10.07
CA ALA A 417 24.85 -9.79 10.95
C ALA A 417 25.89 -10.92 10.81
N PRO A 418 26.24 -11.62 11.90
CA PRO A 418 27.03 -12.83 11.82
C PRO A 418 26.41 -13.88 10.89
N VAL A 419 27.25 -14.56 10.12
CA VAL A 419 26.82 -15.60 9.18
C VAL A 419 25.98 -16.68 9.86
N SER A 420 26.43 -17.13 11.03
CA SER A 420 25.75 -18.18 11.81
C SER A 420 24.31 -17.81 12.23
N GLU A 421 23.96 -16.52 12.29
CA GLU A 421 22.61 -16.10 12.66
C GLU A 421 21.64 -16.23 11.48
N ILE A 422 22.02 -15.78 10.29
CA ILE A 422 21.14 -15.87 9.11
C ILE A 422 21.01 -17.32 8.61
N GLU A 423 22.02 -18.15 8.76
CA GLU A 423 21.99 -19.57 8.39
C GLU A 423 20.93 -20.38 9.14
N LYS A 424 20.46 -19.90 10.29
CA LYS A 424 19.31 -20.47 11.01
C LYS A 424 17.98 -20.29 10.29
N TYR A 425 17.88 -19.29 9.39
CA TYR A 425 16.67 -18.92 8.68
C TYR A 425 16.70 -19.28 7.19
N THR A 426 17.85 -19.63 6.66
CA THR A 426 18.05 -19.98 5.26
C THR A 426 18.37 -21.46 5.08
N SER A 427 18.01 -22.00 3.93
CA SER A 427 18.17 -23.43 3.58
C SER A 427 19.26 -23.63 2.54
N THR A 428 19.87 -24.81 2.52
CA THR A 428 20.79 -25.22 1.47
C THR A 428 20.12 -25.19 0.10
N MET A 429 18.88 -25.67 0.05
CA MET A 429 18.01 -25.58 -1.13
C MET A 429 16.61 -25.21 -0.65
N PHE A 430 16.01 -24.25 -1.35
CA PHE A 430 14.66 -23.79 -1.13
C PHE A 430 13.90 -23.68 -2.45
N TYR A 431 12.68 -24.21 -2.49
CA TYR A 431 11.78 -24.13 -3.63
C TYR A 431 10.49 -23.39 -3.27
N ALA A 432 10.17 -22.35 -3.99
CA ALA A 432 8.91 -21.61 -3.90
C ALA A 432 8.03 -21.94 -5.12
N PRO A 433 7.09 -22.89 -5.00
CA PRO A 433 6.29 -23.36 -6.13
C PRO A 433 5.40 -22.28 -6.73
N ASN A 434 4.82 -21.44 -5.89
CA ASN A 434 3.87 -20.40 -6.29
C ASN A 434 4.48 -19.22 -7.04
N VAL A 435 5.82 -19.11 -7.06
CA VAL A 435 6.55 -18.13 -7.88
C VAL A 435 7.59 -18.81 -8.77
N SER A 436 7.57 -20.15 -8.81
CA SER A 436 8.47 -20.98 -9.60
C SER A 436 9.94 -20.61 -9.46
N TRP A 437 10.45 -20.64 -8.22
CA TRP A 437 11.79 -20.21 -7.87
C TRP A 437 12.51 -21.24 -7.00
N ILE A 438 13.75 -21.58 -7.37
CA ILE A 438 14.64 -22.42 -6.57
C ILE A 438 15.91 -21.64 -6.26
N ALA A 439 16.34 -21.67 -4.99
CA ALA A 439 17.62 -21.19 -4.54
C ALA A 439 18.49 -22.34 -4.00
N MET A 440 19.76 -22.32 -4.34
CA MET A 440 20.80 -23.25 -3.86
C MET A 440 21.95 -22.46 -3.28
N ARG A 441 22.48 -22.85 -2.11
CA ARG A 441 23.52 -22.10 -1.39
C ARG A 441 24.58 -23.01 -0.80
N THR A 442 25.83 -22.52 -0.72
CA THR A 442 26.89 -23.17 0.09
C THR A 442 26.92 -22.65 1.52
N GLY A 443 26.43 -21.44 1.75
CA GLY A 443 26.38 -20.73 3.01
C GLY A 443 25.92 -19.29 2.82
N MET A 444 26.14 -18.45 3.80
CA MET A 444 25.76 -17.03 3.80
C MET A 444 26.94 -16.07 4.06
N ASP A 445 28.18 -16.56 3.92
CA ASP A 445 29.35 -15.69 3.96
C ASP A 445 29.47 -14.88 2.65
N LYS A 446 29.54 -13.58 2.79
CA LYS A 446 29.55 -12.64 1.67
C LYS A 446 30.66 -12.89 0.66
N GLN A 447 31.86 -13.28 1.09
CA GLN A 447 33.03 -13.39 0.22
C GLN A 447 33.32 -14.82 -0.24
N HIS A 448 32.89 -15.80 0.53
CA HIS A 448 33.31 -17.19 0.33
C HIS A 448 32.20 -18.09 -0.20
N ASP A 449 30.94 -17.74 0.04
CA ASP A 449 29.82 -18.58 -0.35
C ASP A 449 29.24 -18.25 -1.72
N LEU A 450 28.63 -19.28 -2.30
CA LEU A 450 27.95 -19.23 -3.59
C LEU A 450 26.44 -19.36 -3.40
N MET A 451 25.70 -18.70 -4.23
CA MET A 451 24.28 -18.95 -4.41
C MET A 451 23.94 -18.96 -5.90
N ALA A 452 23.14 -19.93 -6.29
CA ALA A 452 22.49 -19.97 -7.59
C ALA A 452 20.98 -19.96 -7.38
N SER A 453 20.28 -19.17 -8.16
CA SER A 453 18.84 -19.06 -8.14
C SER A 453 18.29 -19.30 -9.55
N ILE A 454 17.28 -20.16 -9.67
CA ILE A 454 16.59 -20.44 -10.93
C ILE A 454 15.16 -19.98 -10.77
N ASN A 455 14.66 -19.19 -11.70
CA ASN A 455 13.29 -18.70 -11.67
C ASN A 455 12.62 -18.83 -13.03
N ALA A 456 11.31 -19.02 -13.01
CA ALA A 456 10.44 -18.97 -14.17
C ALA A 456 9.37 -17.88 -14.01
N SER A 457 8.41 -17.88 -14.93
CA SER A 457 7.40 -16.84 -15.02
C SER A 457 6.12 -17.28 -14.32
N LEU A 458 6.09 -17.17 -13.00
CA LEU A 458 4.90 -17.50 -12.20
C LEU A 458 4.70 -16.48 -11.09
N GLY A 459 3.44 -16.21 -10.77
CA GLY A 459 3.07 -15.24 -9.75
C GLY A 459 2.78 -13.85 -10.32
N ASN A 460 2.38 -12.96 -9.43
CA ASN A 460 2.16 -11.57 -9.78
C ASN A 460 3.50 -10.82 -9.87
N HIS A 461 3.59 -9.83 -10.75
CA HIS A 461 4.83 -9.11 -11.01
C HIS A 461 5.99 -9.98 -11.54
N ALA A 462 5.64 -11.10 -12.20
CA ALA A 462 6.59 -11.95 -12.91
C ALA A 462 6.95 -11.38 -14.28
N HIS A 463 8.14 -11.71 -14.76
CA HIS A 463 8.60 -11.43 -16.12
C HIS A 463 8.61 -12.71 -16.97
N ALA A 464 8.83 -12.59 -18.27
CA ALA A 464 9.06 -13.72 -19.16
C ALA A 464 10.49 -14.24 -18.94
N ASN A 465 10.71 -14.98 -17.86
CA ASN A 465 12.05 -15.42 -17.44
C ASN A 465 12.55 -16.69 -18.16
N GLY A 466 11.64 -17.47 -18.73
CA GLY A 466 11.99 -18.85 -19.16
C GLY A 466 12.39 -19.69 -17.96
N ILE A 467 13.63 -20.16 -17.94
CA ILE A 467 14.30 -20.78 -16.79
C ILE A 467 15.61 -20.02 -16.52
N SER A 468 15.51 -18.77 -16.12
CA SER A 468 16.65 -17.88 -15.93
C SER A 468 17.48 -18.25 -14.70
N LEU A 469 18.74 -17.84 -14.71
CA LEU A 469 19.71 -18.10 -13.65
C LEU A 469 20.26 -16.77 -13.12
N GLU A 470 20.21 -16.57 -11.81
CA GLU A 470 21.05 -15.61 -11.13
C GLU A 470 22.17 -16.34 -10.39
N LEU A 471 23.37 -15.79 -10.42
CA LEU A 471 24.56 -16.36 -9.78
C LEU A 471 25.19 -15.31 -8.86
N TYR A 472 25.46 -15.72 -7.62
CA TYR A 472 26.20 -14.95 -6.64
C TYR A 472 27.50 -15.62 -6.25
N GLY A 473 28.56 -14.85 -6.12
CA GLY A 473 29.86 -15.29 -5.61
C GLY A 473 30.83 -14.12 -5.40
N LYS A 474 31.82 -14.32 -4.55
CA LYS A 474 32.87 -13.32 -4.28
C LYS A 474 32.37 -11.93 -3.87
N GLY A 475 31.23 -11.87 -3.24
CA GLY A 475 30.62 -10.62 -2.75
C GLY A 475 29.67 -9.94 -3.74
N TYR A 476 29.49 -10.48 -4.94
CA TYR A 476 28.74 -9.85 -6.03
C TYR A 476 27.69 -10.80 -6.64
N VAL A 477 26.64 -10.23 -7.17
CA VAL A 477 25.76 -10.93 -8.11
C VAL A 477 26.44 -10.92 -9.46
N LEU A 478 26.91 -12.09 -9.89
CA LEU A 478 27.75 -12.27 -11.10
C LEU A 478 26.91 -12.39 -12.37
N GLY A 479 25.71 -12.92 -12.26
CA GLY A 479 24.72 -12.98 -13.32
C GLY A 479 23.40 -12.39 -12.77
N PRO A 480 23.27 -11.06 -12.70
CA PRO A 480 22.09 -10.43 -12.17
C PRO A 480 20.90 -10.59 -13.10
N ASP A 481 19.71 -10.68 -12.54
CA ASP A 481 18.48 -10.34 -13.25
C ASP A 481 18.36 -8.83 -13.40
N ALA A 482 17.91 -8.35 -14.55
CA ALA A 482 17.81 -6.93 -14.82
C ALA A 482 16.67 -6.24 -14.04
N GLY A 483 15.74 -7.03 -13.48
CA GLY A 483 14.59 -6.53 -12.74
C GLY A 483 13.75 -5.58 -13.59
N ILE A 484 13.34 -4.47 -13.00
CA ILE A 484 12.47 -3.47 -13.66
C ILE A 484 13.20 -2.43 -14.49
N GLY A 485 14.54 -2.46 -14.58
CA GLY A 485 15.29 -1.42 -15.24
C GLY A 485 15.13 -0.06 -14.56
N LYS A 486 15.15 1.03 -15.36
CA LYS A 486 15.03 2.41 -14.83
C LYS A 486 13.60 2.87 -14.65
N ASN A 487 12.69 2.41 -15.48
CA ASN A 487 11.36 3.01 -15.66
C ASN A 487 10.27 1.93 -15.57
N LEU A 488 9.92 1.53 -14.37
CA LEU A 488 8.83 0.59 -14.13
C LEU A 488 7.54 1.07 -14.83
N TYR A 489 7.01 0.27 -15.73
CA TYR A 489 5.77 0.48 -16.51
C TYR A 489 5.72 1.73 -17.40
N SER A 490 6.75 2.55 -17.47
CA SER A 490 6.70 3.85 -18.13
C SER A 490 7.48 3.98 -19.43
N GLY A 491 8.14 2.94 -19.87
CA GLY A 491 8.94 2.96 -21.08
C GLY A 491 8.77 1.71 -21.93
N LEU A 492 8.99 1.86 -23.23
CA LEU A 492 9.08 0.73 -24.16
C LEU A 492 10.18 -0.24 -23.74
N ASP A 493 11.27 0.26 -23.13
CA ASP A 493 12.37 -0.53 -22.62
C ASP A 493 11.92 -1.54 -21.54
N TYR A 494 10.97 -1.18 -20.67
CA TYR A 494 10.39 -2.14 -19.72
C TYR A 494 9.59 -3.21 -20.46
N LEU A 495 8.66 -2.83 -21.32
CA LEU A 495 7.72 -3.74 -21.99
C LEU A 495 8.41 -4.66 -23.02
N GLU A 496 9.38 -4.11 -23.75
CA GLU A 496 10.01 -4.77 -24.89
C GLU A 496 11.32 -5.48 -24.53
N TYR A 497 11.94 -5.14 -23.39
CA TYR A 497 13.22 -5.71 -23.00
C TYR A 497 13.25 -6.22 -21.56
N TYR A 498 13.14 -5.35 -20.54
CA TYR A 498 13.39 -5.76 -19.15
C TYR A 498 12.41 -6.82 -18.62
N SER A 499 11.19 -6.85 -19.10
CA SER A 499 10.20 -7.86 -18.75
C SER A 499 10.18 -9.08 -19.67
N GLN A 500 11.07 -9.14 -20.66
CA GLN A 500 11.10 -10.17 -21.70
C GLN A 500 12.36 -11.03 -21.60
N MET A 501 12.29 -12.25 -22.16
CA MET A 501 13.36 -13.25 -22.06
C MET A 501 14.78 -12.76 -22.42
N PRO A 502 14.99 -11.87 -23.41
CA PRO A 502 16.33 -11.37 -23.73
C PRO A 502 17.04 -10.62 -22.61
N ALA A 503 16.31 -10.08 -21.62
CA ALA A 503 16.90 -9.39 -20.47
C ALA A 503 17.36 -10.32 -19.35
N HIS A 504 17.05 -11.60 -19.46
CA HIS A 504 17.31 -12.60 -18.43
C HIS A 504 18.39 -13.61 -18.86
N ASN A 505 19.05 -14.24 -17.89
CA ASN A 505 20.09 -15.25 -18.15
C ASN A 505 19.44 -16.59 -18.51
N THR A 506 18.78 -16.63 -19.65
CA THR A 506 18.03 -17.80 -20.17
C THR A 506 18.35 -18.06 -21.65
N VAL A 507 17.75 -19.09 -22.21
CA VAL A 507 17.82 -19.39 -23.64
C VAL A 507 16.56 -18.89 -24.31
N VAL A 508 16.73 -18.10 -25.38
CA VAL A 508 15.64 -17.65 -26.24
C VAL A 508 15.67 -18.49 -27.51
N VAL A 509 14.55 -19.14 -27.85
CA VAL A 509 14.41 -19.97 -29.04
C VAL A 509 13.75 -19.15 -30.14
N ASP A 510 14.35 -19.15 -31.32
CA ASP A 510 13.88 -18.44 -32.53
C ASP A 510 13.66 -16.92 -32.35
N GLY A 511 14.28 -16.32 -31.32
CA GLY A 511 14.10 -14.92 -30.99
C GLY A 511 12.73 -14.55 -30.43
N VAL A 512 11.92 -15.53 -30.08
CA VAL A 512 10.56 -15.31 -29.55
C VAL A 512 10.59 -15.11 -28.03
N SER A 513 9.89 -14.11 -27.57
CA SER A 513 9.70 -13.79 -26.14
C SER A 513 8.41 -12.99 -25.97
N SER A 514 7.30 -13.65 -25.90
CA SER A 514 5.99 -13.01 -26.10
C SER A 514 5.02 -13.20 -24.95
N TYR A 515 5.53 -13.35 -23.73
CA TYR A 515 4.63 -13.45 -22.58
C TYR A 515 4.02 -12.10 -22.24
N PRO A 516 2.73 -12.05 -21.91
CA PRO A 516 2.14 -10.88 -21.33
C PRO A 516 2.83 -10.56 -20.01
N VAL A 517 3.34 -9.34 -19.90
CA VAL A 517 4.00 -8.85 -18.69
C VAL A 517 3.05 -8.95 -17.50
N MET A 518 3.55 -9.39 -16.36
CA MET A 518 2.85 -9.54 -15.07
C MET A 518 1.74 -10.61 -15.03
N MET A 519 1.29 -11.11 -16.16
CA MET A 519 0.20 -12.11 -16.23
C MET A 519 0.70 -13.48 -16.69
N SER A 520 2.00 -13.61 -16.87
CA SER A 520 2.64 -14.83 -17.32
C SER A 520 2.55 -15.91 -16.23
N GLN A 521 2.06 -17.09 -16.60
CA GLN A 521 1.84 -18.21 -15.68
C GLN A 521 2.54 -19.46 -16.21
N HIS A 522 3.85 -19.34 -16.47
CA HIS A 522 4.67 -20.39 -17.07
C HIS A 522 5.71 -20.89 -16.07
N ALA A 523 5.28 -21.81 -15.21
CA ALA A 523 6.15 -22.44 -14.23
C ALA A 523 7.11 -23.44 -14.88
N PHE A 524 8.29 -23.60 -14.29
CA PHE A 524 9.11 -24.76 -14.57
C PHE A 524 8.62 -25.99 -13.77
N LYS A 525 8.97 -27.17 -14.25
CA LYS A 525 8.81 -28.43 -13.55
C LYS A 525 10.15 -28.85 -12.95
N VAL A 526 10.18 -29.20 -11.67
CA VAL A 526 11.36 -29.80 -11.04
C VAL A 526 11.46 -31.25 -11.49
N VAL A 527 12.54 -31.57 -12.20
CA VAL A 527 12.81 -32.93 -12.73
C VAL A 527 13.60 -33.73 -11.70
N ALA A 528 14.64 -33.13 -11.11
CA ALA A 528 15.47 -33.75 -10.10
C ALA A 528 16.14 -32.68 -9.23
N SER A 529 16.43 -32.99 -7.99
CA SER A 529 17.22 -32.14 -7.11
C SER A 529 17.93 -32.94 -6.03
N SER A 530 19.04 -32.39 -5.53
CA SER A 530 19.74 -32.91 -4.35
C SER A 530 20.31 -31.73 -3.54
N PRO A 531 19.90 -31.50 -2.29
CA PRO A 531 18.82 -32.22 -1.57
C PRO A 531 17.48 -32.18 -2.31
N GLU A 532 16.66 -33.20 -2.12
CA GLU A 532 15.35 -33.27 -2.74
C GLU A 532 14.43 -32.17 -2.21
N VAL A 533 13.83 -31.41 -3.15
CA VAL A 533 12.75 -30.45 -2.90
C VAL A 533 11.59 -30.71 -3.86
N SER A 534 10.39 -30.42 -3.39
CA SER A 534 9.14 -30.52 -4.16
C SER A 534 8.13 -29.51 -3.62
N ALA A 535 6.97 -29.40 -4.26
CA ALA A 535 5.88 -28.58 -3.75
C ALA A 535 5.42 -29.03 -2.34
N GLU A 536 5.49 -30.33 -2.05
CA GLU A 536 5.12 -30.87 -0.73
C GLU A 536 6.24 -30.70 0.31
N LYS A 537 7.49 -30.61 -0.15
CA LYS A 537 8.68 -30.45 0.68
C LYS A 537 9.58 -29.34 0.09
N PRO A 538 9.18 -28.07 0.23
CA PRO A 538 9.86 -26.98 -0.45
C PRO A 538 11.21 -26.61 0.15
N THR A 539 11.49 -27.03 1.37
CA THR A 539 12.69 -26.65 2.13
C THR A 539 13.54 -27.87 2.44
N SER A 540 14.81 -27.80 2.11
CA SER A 540 15.81 -28.77 2.55
C SER A 540 16.30 -28.45 3.98
N LYS A 541 17.42 -29.05 4.40
CA LYS A 541 18.05 -28.73 5.68
C LYS A 541 18.49 -27.27 5.74
N LYS A 542 18.48 -26.69 6.93
CA LYS A 542 19.06 -25.38 7.18
C LYS A 542 20.57 -25.38 6.91
N LEU A 543 21.10 -24.25 6.47
CA LEU A 543 22.53 -24.11 6.16
C LEU A 543 23.42 -24.46 7.35
N SER A 544 23.00 -24.12 8.57
CA SER A 544 23.68 -24.49 9.82
C SER A 544 23.82 -26.00 10.04
N GLU A 545 23.04 -26.83 9.34
CA GLU A 545 23.01 -28.29 9.44
C GLU A 545 23.58 -28.99 8.18
N GLN A 546 24.08 -28.21 7.21
CA GLN A 546 24.50 -28.72 5.90
C GLN A 546 25.80 -29.53 5.98
N LYS A 547 25.80 -30.67 5.31
CA LYS A 547 26.99 -31.54 5.14
C LYS A 547 27.24 -31.94 3.69
N GLU A 548 26.36 -31.59 2.78
CA GLU A 548 26.42 -31.97 1.38
C GLU A 548 27.57 -31.24 0.67
N LYS A 549 28.37 -31.99 -0.11
CA LYS A 549 29.43 -31.44 -0.95
C LYS A 549 28.92 -30.95 -2.31
N MET A 550 27.74 -31.38 -2.70
CA MET A 550 27.12 -30.99 -3.97
C MET A 550 25.62 -30.75 -3.77
N THR A 551 25.17 -29.66 -4.32
CA THR A 551 23.73 -29.37 -4.48
C THR A 551 23.43 -29.15 -5.95
N TYR A 552 22.33 -29.72 -6.44
CA TYR A 552 21.91 -29.48 -7.83
C TYR A 552 20.39 -29.47 -7.95
N ALA A 553 19.90 -28.75 -8.96
CA ALA A 553 18.52 -28.82 -9.40
C ALA A 553 18.49 -28.92 -10.94
N THR A 554 17.64 -29.81 -11.42
CA THR A 554 17.27 -29.94 -12.84
C THR A 554 15.82 -29.52 -12.97
N VAL A 555 15.57 -28.54 -13.82
CA VAL A 555 14.22 -28.05 -14.10
C VAL A 555 13.94 -28.13 -15.59
N SER A 556 12.68 -28.36 -15.96
CA SER A 556 12.24 -28.33 -17.37
C SER A 556 11.16 -27.26 -17.53
N PHE A 557 11.14 -26.66 -18.71
CA PHE A 557 10.24 -25.59 -19.09
C PHE A 557 9.82 -25.78 -20.55
N LEU A 558 8.50 -25.74 -20.78
CA LEU A 558 7.95 -25.70 -22.12
C LEU A 558 7.72 -24.25 -22.51
N GLU A 559 8.47 -23.79 -23.49
CA GLU A 559 8.32 -22.43 -23.99
C GLU A 559 6.97 -22.30 -24.71
N PRO A 560 6.08 -21.36 -24.31
CA PRO A 560 4.69 -21.37 -24.74
C PRO A 560 4.49 -21.04 -26.22
N GLU A 561 5.37 -20.25 -26.84
CA GLU A 561 5.21 -19.82 -28.22
C GLU A 561 5.84 -20.80 -29.21
N THR A 562 7.08 -21.17 -28.98
CA THR A 562 7.81 -22.07 -29.86
C THR A 562 7.52 -23.54 -29.57
N GLN A 563 6.91 -23.86 -28.44
CA GLN A 563 6.72 -25.23 -27.92
C GLN A 563 8.03 -25.98 -27.73
N ALA A 564 9.15 -25.28 -27.65
CA ALA A 564 10.45 -25.88 -27.37
C ALA A 564 10.54 -26.29 -25.90
N GLU A 565 10.86 -27.53 -25.64
CA GLU A 565 11.18 -28.02 -24.31
C GLU A 565 12.61 -27.64 -23.96
N GLN A 566 12.78 -26.86 -22.90
CA GLN A 566 14.09 -26.49 -22.37
C GLN A 566 14.33 -27.20 -21.04
N GLN A 567 15.55 -27.61 -20.81
CA GLN A 567 15.96 -28.19 -19.53
C GLN A 567 17.25 -27.51 -19.06
N ARG A 568 17.29 -27.16 -17.79
CA ARG A 568 18.47 -26.59 -17.13
C ARG A 568 18.84 -27.44 -15.94
N THR A 569 20.09 -27.86 -15.86
CA THR A 569 20.71 -28.41 -14.66
C THR A 569 21.72 -27.42 -14.14
N THR A 570 21.56 -27.01 -12.91
CA THR A 570 22.51 -26.14 -12.18
C THR A 570 23.02 -26.90 -10.97
N ALA A 571 24.34 -26.92 -10.79
CA ALA A 571 24.98 -27.59 -9.66
C ALA A 571 25.99 -26.66 -9.00
N ILE A 572 26.05 -26.69 -7.67
CA ILE A 572 27.11 -26.08 -6.87
C ILE A 572 27.89 -27.19 -6.21
N VAL A 573 29.20 -27.22 -6.44
CA VAL A 573 30.10 -28.24 -5.89
C VAL A 573 31.06 -27.56 -4.92
N LYS A 574 31.08 -28.02 -3.68
CA LYS A 574 31.99 -27.56 -2.66
C LYS A 574 33.27 -28.42 -2.74
N THR A 575 34.32 -27.86 -3.31
CA THR A 575 35.59 -28.58 -3.57
C THR A 575 36.51 -28.60 -2.36
N SER A 576 36.30 -27.69 -1.41
CA SER A 576 37.03 -27.63 -0.15
C SER A 576 36.14 -27.04 0.95
N ASP A 577 36.52 -27.25 2.19
CA ASP A 577 35.85 -26.68 3.38
C ASP A 577 36.32 -25.24 3.69
N LYS A 578 37.13 -24.64 2.80
CA LYS A 578 37.70 -23.29 2.94
C LYS A 578 37.15 -22.34 1.87
#